data_d8893390923f37570fb2a67541d441dc
#
_entry.id   d8893390923f37570fb2a67541d441dc
#
_cell.length_a   1.000
_cell.length_b   1.000
_cell.length_c   1.000
_cell.angle_alpha   90.00
_cell.angle_beta   90.00
_cell.angle_gamma   90.00
#
_symmetry.space_group_name_H-M   'P 1'
#
loop_
_entity.id
_entity.type
_entity.pdbx_description
1 polymer ?
#
loop_
_entity_poly.entity_id
_entity_poly.type
_entity_poly.pdbx_seq_one_letter_code
_entity_poly.pdbx_strand_id
1 'polypeptide(L)'
;MKIKVVDMPYEQALAQPREKHTLPRRPSMLFRALLRALSAPDLRATHFRCDRVGMERLGPDEPCLVLMNHSCFLDLKIAAAVLYPRPFNIVCTSDGFVGKAGLMRALGCIPTRKFQPDTALVRDMLYAVKKLKSSILLYPEASYSFDGTATPLPESLGKCVKALGVPVVLLRTCGAFARDPLYNGLQNRRVNVSAELRYLLSPGEAAEKSADEINALLADEFSFDNFRWQQENGVVVNEPFRADGLNR
;
A
#
# COMPACT_ATOMS: atom_id res chain seq x y z
N MET A 1 -16.45 13.78 -4.10
CA MET A 1 -17.53 12.75 -4.21
C MET A 1 -18.59 13.09 -3.20
N LYS A 2 -19.87 13.28 -3.58
CA LYS A 2 -20.95 13.52 -2.60
C LYS A 2 -21.34 12.18 -2.00
N ILE A 3 -21.09 11.98 -0.71
CA ILE A 3 -21.62 10.84 0.05
C ILE A 3 -23.11 11.08 0.18
N LYS A 4 -23.92 10.12 -0.30
CA LYS A 4 -25.36 10.16 -0.10
C LYS A 4 -25.66 9.53 1.27
N VAL A 5 -25.96 10.36 2.25
CA VAL A 5 -26.42 9.91 3.55
C VAL A 5 -27.86 9.40 3.35
N VAL A 6 -28.12 8.18 3.80
CA VAL A 6 -29.45 7.58 3.83
C VAL A 6 -29.84 7.42 5.29
N ASP A 7 -30.89 8.09 5.71
CA ASP A 7 -31.46 7.92 7.03
C ASP A 7 -32.38 6.70 7.02
N MET A 8 -32.01 5.67 7.78
CA MET A 8 -32.80 4.45 7.91
C MET A 8 -32.65 3.82 9.30
N PRO A 9 -33.67 3.14 9.81
CA PRO A 9 -33.60 2.40 11.07
C PRO A 9 -32.51 1.33 11.04
N TYR A 10 -31.87 1.10 12.19
CA TYR A 10 -30.76 0.14 12.32
C TYR A 10 -31.13 -1.27 11.84
N GLU A 11 -32.33 -1.73 12.13
CA GLU A 11 -32.84 -3.04 11.71
C GLU A 11 -32.95 -3.17 10.18
N GLN A 12 -33.35 -2.09 9.49
CA GLN A 12 -33.36 -2.06 8.03
C GLN A 12 -31.96 -2.03 7.45
N ALA A 13 -31.03 -1.35 8.10
CA ALA A 13 -29.62 -1.35 7.70
C ALA A 13 -29.01 -2.75 7.83
N LEU A 14 -29.33 -3.49 8.89
CA LEU A 14 -28.89 -4.88 9.07
C LEU A 14 -29.51 -5.85 8.06
N ALA A 15 -30.74 -5.61 7.67
CA ALA A 15 -31.48 -6.45 6.71
C ALA A 15 -31.07 -6.22 5.26
N GLN A 16 -30.23 -5.21 4.97
CA GLN A 16 -29.76 -4.98 3.60
C GLN A 16 -28.98 -6.19 3.08
N PRO A 17 -29.24 -6.60 1.83
CA PRO A 17 -28.51 -7.71 1.23
C PRO A 17 -27.03 -7.36 1.14
N ARG A 18 -26.18 -8.25 1.65
CA ARG A 18 -24.73 -8.12 1.52
C ARG A 18 -24.36 -8.10 0.04
N GLU A 19 -23.47 -7.18 -0.36
CA GLU A 19 -22.94 -7.18 -1.72
C GLU A 19 -22.37 -8.56 -2.06
N LYS A 20 -22.71 -9.06 -3.26
CA LYS A 20 -22.16 -10.32 -3.75
C LYS A 20 -20.66 -10.21 -3.89
N HIS A 21 -19.94 -11.17 -3.32
CA HIS A 21 -18.51 -11.27 -3.48
C HIS A 21 -18.14 -11.37 -4.98
N THR A 22 -17.13 -10.62 -5.36
CA THR A 22 -16.62 -10.62 -6.75
C THR A 22 -15.13 -10.85 -6.71
N LEU A 23 -14.66 -11.87 -7.42
CA LEU A 23 -13.24 -12.21 -7.48
C LEU A 23 -12.39 -11.05 -8.03
N PRO A 24 -11.14 -10.90 -7.57
CA PRO A 24 -10.20 -9.94 -8.09
C PRO A 24 -9.94 -10.11 -9.58
N ARG A 25 -9.53 -9.03 -10.23
CA ARG A 25 -9.10 -9.04 -11.63
C ARG A 25 -7.63 -8.65 -11.72
N ARG A 26 -6.90 -9.28 -12.64
CA ARG A 26 -5.55 -8.84 -12.98
C ARG A 26 -5.62 -7.51 -13.73
N PRO A 27 -4.91 -6.45 -13.30
CA PRO A 27 -4.89 -5.19 -14.04
C PRO A 27 -4.26 -5.38 -15.41
N SER A 28 -4.88 -4.84 -16.45
CA SER A 28 -4.38 -4.96 -17.81
C SER A 28 -3.05 -4.21 -18.01
N MET A 29 -2.28 -4.61 -19.01
CA MET A 29 -1.03 -3.93 -19.37
C MET A 29 -1.27 -2.45 -19.70
N LEU A 30 -2.37 -2.15 -20.38
CA LEU A 30 -2.74 -0.78 -20.73
C LEU A 30 -2.96 0.08 -19.48
N PHE A 31 -3.72 -0.42 -18.50
CA PHE A 31 -3.94 0.32 -17.25
C PHE A 31 -2.65 0.53 -16.46
N ARG A 32 -1.77 -0.47 -16.42
CA ARG A 32 -0.46 -0.33 -15.75
C ARG A 32 0.43 0.71 -16.44
N ALA A 33 0.48 0.69 -17.78
CA ALA A 33 1.22 1.66 -18.56
C ALA A 33 0.66 3.08 -18.39
N LEU A 34 -0.68 3.23 -18.42
CA LEU A 34 -1.35 4.50 -18.19
C LEU A 34 -1.07 5.03 -16.78
N LEU A 35 -1.21 4.20 -15.75
CA LEU A 35 -0.94 4.61 -14.37
C LEU A 35 0.52 5.06 -14.19
N ARG A 36 1.48 4.33 -14.78
CA ARG A 36 2.89 4.73 -14.80
C ARG A 36 3.08 6.09 -15.51
N ALA A 37 2.46 6.29 -16.67
CA ALA A 37 2.57 7.53 -17.41
C ALA A 37 1.99 8.72 -16.64
N LEU A 38 0.83 8.55 -16.00
CA LEU A 38 0.20 9.55 -15.14
C LEU A 38 1.00 9.84 -13.85
N SER A 39 1.82 8.89 -13.41
CA SER A 39 2.69 9.05 -12.24
C SER A 39 3.96 9.86 -12.55
N ALA A 40 4.41 9.85 -13.79
CA ALA A 40 5.72 10.41 -14.18
C ALA A 40 5.90 11.91 -13.85
N PRO A 41 4.91 12.81 -14.03
CA PRO A 41 5.05 14.22 -13.68
C PRO A 41 5.36 14.45 -12.19
N ASP A 42 4.61 13.78 -11.31
CA ASP A 42 4.82 13.92 -9.86
C ASP A 42 6.14 13.32 -9.40
N LEU A 43 6.53 12.18 -9.96
CA LEU A 43 7.82 11.56 -9.64
C LEU A 43 8.99 12.42 -10.11
N ARG A 44 8.87 13.09 -11.27
CA ARG A 44 9.88 14.08 -11.71
C ARG A 44 9.92 15.30 -10.79
N ALA A 45 8.75 15.81 -10.39
CA ALA A 45 8.65 16.97 -9.50
C ALA A 45 9.23 16.71 -8.11
N THR A 46 9.32 15.45 -7.69
CA THR A 46 9.93 15.03 -6.41
C THR A 46 11.35 14.46 -6.57
N HIS A 47 11.96 14.59 -7.74
CA HIS A 47 13.29 14.05 -8.05
C HIS A 47 13.44 12.58 -7.61
N PHE A 48 12.36 11.81 -7.81
CA PHE A 48 12.24 10.45 -7.29
C PHE A 48 13.37 9.54 -7.74
N ARG A 49 13.93 8.78 -6.79
CA ARG A 49 14.95 7.74 -7.01
C ARG A 49 14.52 6.47 -6.30
N CYS A 50 14.89 5.32 -6.85
CA CYS A 50 14.61 4.03 -6.23
C CYS A 50 15.84 3.10 -6.34
N ASP A 51 16.33 2.69 -5.19
CA ASP A 51 17.36 1.67 -5.08
C ASP A 51 16.72 0.28 -5.07
N ARG A 52 17.44 -0.71 -5.62
CA ARG A 52 16.97 -2.09 -5.71
C ARG A 52 17.98 -3.00 -5.04
N VAL A 53 17.55 -3.71 -3.99
CA VAL A 53 18.42 -4.56 -3.18
C VAL A 53 17.93 -6.00 -3.21
N GLY A 54 18.77 -6.91 -3.70
CA GLY A 54 18.45 -8.34 -3.77
C GLY A 54 17.32 -8.71 -4.75
N MET A 55 16.91 -7.77 -5.61
CA MET A 55 15.78 -7.97 -6.51
C MET A 55 16.07 -8.94 -7.66
N GLU A 56 17.32 -9.28 -7.91
CA GLU A 56 17.76 -10.35 -8.82
C GLU A 56 17.29 -11.74 -8.38
N ARG A 57 16.97 -11.91 -7.08
CA ARG A 57 16.39 -13.14 -6.51
C ARG A 57 14.94 -13.36 -6.95
N LEU A 58 14.24 -12.30 -7.37
CA LEU A 58 12.83 -12.36 -7.75
C LEU A 58 12.70 -12.64 -9.25
N GLY A 59 12.12 -13.78 -9.60
CA GLY A 59 11.85 -14.15 -11.00
C GLY A 59 11.01 -13.08 -11.73
N PRO A 60 11.18 -12.90 -13.05
CA PRO A 60 10.53 -11.83 -13.82
C PRO A 60 8.99 -11.90 -13.75
N ASP A 61 8.42 -13.10 -13.77
CA ASP A 61 6.98 -13.36 -13.72
C ASP A 61 6.52 -13.95 -12.38
N GLU A 62 7.40 -14.03 -11.40
CA GLU A 62 7.09 -14.58 -10.08
C GLU A 62 6.27 -13.58 -9.26
N PRO A 63 5.04 -13.92 -8.84
CA PRO A 63 4.26 -13.05 -7.98
C PRO A 63 4.91 -12.92 -6.60
N CYS A 64 4.83 -11.73 -6.01
CA CYS A 64 5.33 -11.46 -4.67
C CYS A 64 4.33 -10.66 -3.83
N LEU A 65 4.51 -10.69 -2.53
CA LEU A 65 3.84 -9.77 -1.59
C LEU A 65 4.74 -8.54 -1.43
N VAL A 66 4.28 -7.40 -1.91
CA VAL A 66 4.95 -6.11 -1.73
C VAL A 66 4.33 -5.44 -0.52
N LEU A 67 5.12 -5.24 0.52
CA LEU A 67 4.75 -4.48 1.71
C LEU A 67 5.33 -3.08 1.58
N MET A 68 4.49 -2.06 1.74
CA MET A 68 4.89 -0.66 1.57
C MET A 68 4.42 0.19 2.75
N ASN A 69 5.29 1.06 3.27
CA ASN A 69 4.89 2.06 4.24
C ASN A 69 3.94 3.09 3.60
N HIS A 70 3.05 3.67 4.39
CA HIS A 70 1.96 4.49 3.86
C HIS A 70 2.07 5.94 4.36
N SER A 71 2.56 6.82 3.50
CA SER A 71 2.91 8.19 3.88
C SER A 71 1.99 9.23 3.25
N CYS A 72 1.63 9.07 1.96
CA CYS A 72 0.87 10.08 1.24
C CYS A 72 0.29 9.53 -0.10
N PHE A 73 -0.44 10.36 -0.84
CA PHE A 73 -1.02 9.96 -2.14
C PHE A 73 0.02 9.62 -3.22
N LEU A 74 1.28 10.01 -3.04
CA LEU A 74 2.37 9.68 -3.97
C LEU A 74 2.70 8.17 -3.94
N ASP A 75 2.40 7.47 -2.85
CA ASP A 75 2.78 6.06 -2.65
C ASP A 75 2.29 5.14 -3.77
N LEU A 76 1.03 5.31 -4.21
CA LEU A 76 0.50 4.56 -5.34
C LEU A 76 1.26 4.83 -6.65
N LYS A 77 1.66 6.08 -6.87
CA LYS A 77 2.41 6.50 -8.06
C LYS A 77 3.83 5.92 -8.05
N ILE A 78 4.44 5.87 -6.87
CA ILE A 78 5.75 5.21 -6.66
C ILE A 78 5.63 3.72 -6.96
N ALA A 79 4.66 3.04 -6.35
CA ALA A 79 4.44 1.61 -6.58
C ALA A 79 4.19 1.30 -8.07
N ALA A 80 3.36 2.10 -8.75
CA ALA A 80 3.07 1.95 -10.17
C ALA A 80 4.31 2.09 -11.06
N ALA A 81 5.21 3.01 -10.72
CA ALA A 81 6.44 3.22 -11.49
C ALA A 81 7.49 2.14 -11.21
N VAL A 82 7.69 1.80 -9.93
CA VAL A 82 8.75 0.90 -9.46
C VAL A 82 8.46 -0.55 -9.83
N LEU A 83 7.20 -0.97 -9.75
CA LEU A 83 6.79 -2.35 -10.04
C LEU A 83 6.53 -2.61 -11.53
N TYR A 84 6.39 -1.57 -12.37
CA TYR A 84 6.18 -1.78 -13.80
C TYR A 84 7.33 -2.57 -14.45
N PRO A 85 7.07 -3.55 -15.34
CA PRO A 85 5.78 -3.98 -15.91
C PRO A 85 5.04 -5.05 -15.09
N ARG A 86 5.49 -5.42 -13.90
CA ARG A 86 4.91 -6.46 -13.05
C ARG A 86 3.45 -6.15 -12.71
N PRO A 87 2.51 -7.09 -12.93
CA PRO A 87 1.14 -6.91 -12.49
C PRO A 87 1.05 -6.99 -10.98
N PHE A 88 0.28 -6.11 -10.37
CA PHE A 88 -0.02 -6.18 -8.95
C PHE A 88 -1.46 -5.77 -8.65
N ASN A 89 -2.05 -6.43 -7.67
CA ASN A 89 -3.33 -6.08 -7.08
C ASN A 89 -3.09 -5.29 -5.80
N ILE A 90 -3.94 -4.31 -5.52
CA ILE A 90 -3.79 -3.41 -4.38
C ILE A 90 -4.89 -3.72 -3.37
N VAL A 91 -4.52 -3.99 -2.13
CA VAL A 91 -5.49 -4.06 -1.03
C VAL A 91 -5.88 -2.65 -0.63
N CYS A 92 -7.17 -2.35 -0.68
CA CYS A 92 -7.70 -1.04 -0.30
C CYS A 92 -9.07 -1.18 0.37
N THR A 93 -9.49 -0.13 1.10
CA THR A 93 -10.74 -0.18 1.84
C THR A 93 -11.96 -0.26 0.92
N SER A 94 -13.00 -0.96 1.36
CA SER A 94 -14.27 -1.10 0.64
C SER A 94 -14.93 0.25 0.34
N ASP A 95 -14.73 1.26 1.19
CA ASP A 95 -15.23 2.63 0.96
C ASP A 95 -14.74 3.23 -0.35
N GLY A 96 -13.52 2.87 -0.77
CA GLY A 96 -12.95 3.28 -2.05
C GLY A 96 -13.72 2.78 -3.28
N PHE A 97 -14.60 1.79 -3.11
CA PHE A 97 -15.37 1.20 -4.20
C PHE A 97 -16.73 1.86 -4.43
N VAL A 98 -17.22 2.65 -3.47
CA VAL A 98 -18.54 3.29 -3.56
C VAL A 98 -18.66 4.13 -4.83
N GLY A 99 -19.62 3.82 -5.69
CA GLY A 99 -19.90 4.50 -6.95
C GLY A 99 -18.87 4.28 -8.08
N LYS A 100 -17.80 3.53 -7.85
CA LYS A 100 -16.72 3.28 -8.84
C LYS A 100 -16.15 1.87 -8.79
N ALA A 101 -16.93 0.90 -8.31
CA ALA A 101 -16.47 -0.48 -8.11
C ALA A 101 -15.89 -1.13 -9.38
N GLY A 102 -16.48 -0.86 -10.54
CA GLY A 102 -15.98 -1.37 -11.83
C GLY A 102 -14.57 -0.86 -12.16
N LEU A 103 -14.32 0.44 -11.96
CA LEU A 103 -13.00 1.05 -12.17
C LEU A 103 -11.98 0.50 -11.18
N MET A 104 -12.32 0.45 -9.87
CA MET A 104 -11.42 -0.06 -8.84
C MET A 104 -11.00 -1.50 -9.13
N ARG A 105 -11.95 -2.37 -9.54
CA ARG A 105 -11.63 -3.74 -9.94
C ARG A 105 -10.78 -3.82 -11.21
N ALA A 106 -11.01 -2.95 -12.18
CA ALA A 106 -10.21 -2.88 -13.40
C ALA A 106 -8.75 -2.45 -13.13
N LEU A 107 -8.56 -1.61 -12.12
CA LEU A 107 -7.24 -1.22 -11.60
C LEU A 107 -6.59 -2.31 -10.73
N GLY A 108 -7.27 -3.42 -10.47
CA GLY A 108 -6.75 -4.52 -9.68
C GLY A 108 -6.95 -4.35 -8.17
N CYS A 109 -7.81 -3.44 -7.73
CA CYS A 109 -8.07 -3.25 -6.31
C CYS A 109 -8.85 -4.43 -5.72
N ILE A 110 -8.43 -4.88 -4.52
CA ILE A 110 -9.07 -5.90 -3.70
C ILE A 110 -9.67 -5.19 -2.49
N PRO A 111 -11.00 -5.24 -2.29
CA PRO A 111 -11.63 -4.58 -1.15
C PRO A 111 -11.33 -5.30 0.16
N THR A 112 -11.07 -4.55 1.21
CA THR A 112 -10.99 -5.05 2.59
C THR A 112 -11.87 -4.25 3.52
N ARG A 113 -12.30 -4.87 4.61
CA ARG A 113 -13.02 -4.23 5.70
C ARG A 113 -12.05 -3.90 6.81
N LYS A 114 -11.96 -2.61 7.16
CA LYS A 114 -11.12 -2.18 8.29
C LYS A 114 -11.65 -2.76 9.61
N PHE A 115 -10.71 -3.08 10.50
CA PHE A 115 -10.99 -3.48 11.90
C PHE A 115 -11.82 -4.77 12.07
N GLN A 116 -11.91 -5.61 11.05
CA GLN A 116 -12.61 -6.89 11.11
C GLN A 116 -11.72 -8.00 10.52
N PRO A 117 -11.76 -9.22 11.08
CA PRO A 117 -11.16 -10.38 10.44
C PRO A 117 -11.77 -10.58 9.05
N ASP A 118 -10.95 -10.52 8.01
CA ASP A 118 -11.43 -10.63 6.63
C ASP A 118 -10.82 -11.86 5.94
N THR A 119 -11.45 -13.02 6.14
CA THR A 119 -11.04 -14.27 5.48
C THR A 119 -11.24 -14.21 3.97
N ALA A 120 -12.17 -13.38 3.49
CA ALA A 120 -12.39 -13.16 2.07
C ALA A 120 -11.18 -12.45 1.44
N LEU A 121 -10.58 -11.49 2.14
CA LEU A 121 -9.37 -10.83 1.69
C LEU A 121 -8.23 -11.82 1.47
N VAL A 122 -7.96 -12.71 2.43
CA VAL A 122 -6.88 -13.71 2.29
C VAL A 122 -7.14 -14.63 1.10
N ARG A 123 -8.38 -15.07 0.91
CA ARG A 123 -8.78 -15.89 -0.25
C ARG A 123 -8.57 -15.14 -1.57
N ASP A 124 -8.91 -13.87 -1.62
CA ASP A 124 -8.77 -13.03 -2.81
C ASP A 124 -7.30 -12.76 -3.14
N MET A 125 -6.46 -12.52 -2.13
CA MET A 125 -5.01 -12.41 -2.32
C MET A 125 -4.41 -13.73 -2.83
N LEU A 126 -4.81 -14.87 -2.26
CA LEU A 126 -4.41 -16.20 -2.75
C LEU A 126 -4.84 -16.44 -4.20
N TYR A 127 -6.06 -16.04 -4.56
CA TYR A 127 -6.55 -16.14 -5.92
C TYR A 127 -5.72 -15.27 -6.88
N ALA A 128 -5.43 -14.02 -6.50
CA ALA A 128 -4.61 -13.12 -7.30
C ALA A 128 -3.21 -13.69 -7.55
N VAL A 129 -2.56 -14.19 -6.52
CA VAL A 129 -1.21 -14.77 -6.61
C VAL A 129 -1.22 -16.07 -7.42
N LYS A 130 -2.07 -17.04 -7.04
CA LYS A 130 -2.02 -18.40 -7.59
C LYS A 130 -2.66 -18.51 -8.98
N LYS A 131 -3.79 -17.82 -9.20
CA LYS A 131 -4.56 -17.93 -10.45
C LYS A 131 -4.27 -16.80 -11.43
N LEU A 132 -4.22 -15.56 -10.96
CA LEU A 132 -3.98 -14.41 -11.82
C LEU A 132 -2.49 -14.17 -12.08
N LYS A 133 -1.58 -14.81 -11.34
CA LYS A 133 -0.13 -14.55 -11.41
C LYS A 133 0.17 -13.06 -11.27
N SER A 134 -0.44 -12.45 -10.28
CA SER A 134 -0.34 -11.02 -9.95
C SER A 134 0.21 -10.87 -8.54
N SER A 135 1.17 -9.96 -8.36
CA SER A 135 1.68 -9.60 -7.03
C SER A 135 0.62 -8.91 -6.20
N ILE A 136 0.82 -8.83 -4.90
CA ILE A 136 -0.06 -8.07 -4.00
C ILE A 136 0.72 -6.86 -3.47
N LEU A 137 0.14 -5.68 -3.57
CA LEU A 137 0.59 -4.50 -2.84
C LEU A 137 -0.29 -4.31 -1.62
N LEU A 138 0.33 -4.32 -0.46
CA LEU A 138 -0.32 -4.16 0.84
C LEU A 138 0.37 -3.06 1.63
N TYR A 139 -0.43 -2.15 2.19
CA TYR A 139 -0.01 -1.17 3.18
C TYR A 139 -0.39 -1.73 4.56
N PRO A 140 0.54 -2.39 5.28
CA PRO A 140 0.19 -3.11 6.50
C PRO A 140 -0.21 -2.18 7.65
N GLU A 141 0.19 -0.92 7.61
CA GLU A 141 -0.19 0.13 8.57
C GLU A 141 -1.69 0.52 8.46
N ALA A 142 -2.37 0.12 7.38
CA ALA A 142 -3.80 0.34 7.13
C ALA A 142 -4.27 1.82 7.09
N SER A 143 -3.40 2.77 7.35
CA SER A 143 -3.66 4.22 7.28
C SER A 143 -2.40 4.96 6.85
N TYR A 144 -2.56 6.19 6.36
CA TYR A 144 -1.42 7.08 6.19
C TYR A 144 -0.81 7.43 7.54
N SER A 145 0.52 7.52 7.61
CA SER A 145 1.19 8.05 8.78
C SER A 145 0.67 9.46 9.08
N PHE A 146 0.28 9.70 10.33
CA PHE A 146 -0.23 11.00 10.75
C PHE A 146 0.89 11.98 11.09
N ASP A 147 1.91 11.49 11.78
CA ASP A 147 3.00 12.30 12.34
C ASP A 147 4.38 12.00 11.72
N GLY A 148 4.44 11.16 10.69
CA GLY A 148 5.68 10.76 10.03
C GLY A 148 6.38 9.58 10.67
N THR A 149 5.81 8.99 11.73
CA THR A 149 6.31 7.76 12.35
C THR A 149 5.56 6.52 11.89
N ALA A 150 6.15 5.36 12.15
CA ALA A 150 5.53 4.07 11.86
C ALA A 150 4.32 3.81 12.75
N THR A 151 3.33 3.13 12.19
CA THR A 151 2.16 2.65 12.92
C THR A 151 2.33 1.17 13.28
N PRO A 152 1.83 0.69 14.43
CA PRO A 152 1.88 -0.73 14.77
C PRO A 152 1.27 -1.61 13.69
N LEU A 153 1.95 -2.70 13.35
CA LEU A 153 1.50 -3.65 12.36
C LEU A 153 0.52 -4.67 12.97
N PRO A 154 -0.43 -5.21 12.17
CA PRO A 154 -1.36 -6.22 12.67
C PRO A 154 -0.64 -7.55 12.95
N GLU A 155 -0.91 -8.18 14.09
CA GLU A 155 -0.34 -9.48 14.50
C GLU A 155 -0.63 -10.62 13.49
N SER A 156 -1.68 -10.47 12.70
CA SER A 156 -2.05 -11.43 11.66
C SER A 156 -1.15 -11.38 10.42
N LEU A 157 -0.24 -10.40 10.31
CA LEU A 157 0.56 -10.18 9.10
C LEU A 157 1.52 -11.35 8.83
N GLY A 158 2.22 -11.86 9.85
CA GLY A 158 3.08 -13.04 9.71
C GLY A 158 2.32 -14.29 9.25
N LYS A 159 1.10 -14.50 9.76
CA LYS A 159 0.22 -15.59 9.29
C LYS A 159 -0.18 -15.39 7.83
N CYS A 160 -0.45 -14.15 7.42
CA CYS A 160 -0.78 -13.80 6.04
C CYS A 160 0.41 -14.09 5.09
N VAL A 161 1.63 -13.70 5.46
CA VAL A 161 2.87 -14.00 4.72
C VAL A 161 3.00 -15.50 4.51
N LYS A 162 2.89 -16.31 5.58
CA LYS A 162 2.97 -17.78 5.49
C LYS A 162 1.87 -18.37 4.61
N ALA A 163 0.64 -17.89 4.72
CA ALA A 163 -0.48 -18.38 3.94
C ALA A 163 -0.33 -18.10 2.44
N LEU A 164 0.21 -16.95 2.05
CA LEU A 164 0.44 -16.60 0.65
C LEU A 164 1.56 -17.45 0.04
N GLY A 165 2.62 -17.75 0.77
CA GLY A 165 3.71 -18.63 0.32
C GLY A 165 4.42 -18.10 -0.93
N VAL A 166 4.63 -16.78 -1.01
CA VAL A 166 5.34 -16.09 -2.10
C VAL A 166 6.46 -15.24 -1.53
N PRO A 167 7.45 -14.83 -2.36
CA PRO A 167 8.46 -13.89 -1.91
C PRO A 167 7.86 -12.63 -1.30
N VAL A 168 8.47 -12.13 -0.23
CA VAL A 168 8.13 -10.87 0.41
C VAL A 168 9.14 -9.81 -0.02
N VAL A 169 8.63 -8.70 -0.53
CA VAL A 169 9.41 -7.54 -0.98
C VAL A 169 8.98 -6.33 -0.19
N LEU A 170 9.93 -5.59 0.34
CA LEU A 170 9.70 -4.31 1.00
C LEU A 170 9.88 -3.18 -0.01
N LEU A 171 8.91 -2.27 -0.08
CA LEU A 171 9.01 -1.01 -0.78
C LEU A 171 8.93 0.12 0.26
N ARG A 172 10.07 0.59 0.74
CA ARG A 172 10.15 1.64 1.75
C ARG A 172 10.38 2.99 1.07
N THR A 173 9.51 3.96 1.37
CA THR A 173 9.64 5.35 0.88
C THR A 173 10.17 6.25 1.97
N CYS A 174 11.06 7.17 1.59
CA CYS A 174 11.64 8.19 2.44
C CYS A 174 11.35 9.58 1.85
N GLY A 175 10.99 10.54 2.70
CA GLY A 175 10.64 11.91 2.30
C GLY A 175 9.21 12.05 1.75
N ALA A 176 8.52 10.97 1.42
CA ALA A 176 7.16 11.02 0.87
C ALA A 176 6.16 11.68 1.84
N PHE A 177 6.29 11.44 3.14
CA PHE A 177 5.48 12.10 4.17
C PHE A 177 5.52 13.63 4.08
N ALA A 178 6.69 14.20 3.80
CA ALA A 178 6.84 15.65 3.71
C ALA A 178 6.20 16.24 2.44
N ARG A 179 5.79 15.44 1.46
CA ARG A 179 5.18 15.88 0.20
C ARG A 179 3.78 16.44 0.39
N ASP A 180 2.88 15.68 0.96
CA ASP A 180 1.46 16.03 1.15
C ASP A 180 0.87 15.31 2.37
N PRO A 181 1.37 15.60 3.59
CA PRO A 181 0.82 15.02 4.79
C PRO A 181 -0.65 15.40 4.95
N LEU A 182 -1.45 14.53 5.53
CA LEU A 182 -2.90 14.70 5.65
C LEU A 182 -3.31 16.02 6.31
N TYR A 183 -2.55 16.46 7.32
CA TYR A 183 -2.83 17.69 8.05
C TYR A 183 -2.53 18.97 7.25
N ASN A 184 -1.82 18.88 6.12
CA ASN A 184 -1.45 20.04 5.30
C ASN A 184 -2.52 20.39 4.24
N GLY A 185 -3.75 19.93 4.39
CA GLY A 185 -4.85 20.20 3.44
C GLY A 185 -4.57 19.68 2.04
N LEU A 186 -3.79 18.62 1.91
CA LEU A 186 -3.37 17.96 0.64
C LEU A 186 -2.59 18.90 -0.29
N GLN A 187 -1.95 19.93 0.25
CA GLN A 187 -1.10 20.82 -0.53
C GLN A 187 0.25 20.16 -0.81
N ASN A 188 0.55 19.98 -2.08
CA ASN A 188 1.81 19.39 -2.51
C ASN A 188 3.00 20.32 -2.24
N ARG A 189 4.03 19.81 -1.59
CA ARG A 189 5.29 20.51 -1.34
C ARG A 189 6.38 19.97 -2.27
N ARG A 190 7.37 20.82 -2.56
CA ARG A 190 8.55 20.43 -3.33
C ARG A 190 9.55 19.75 -2.39
N VAL A 191 9.60 18.45 -2.45
CA VAL A 191 10.51 17.62 -1.63
C VAL A 191 11.14 16.56 -2.50
N ASN A 192 12.34 16.14 -2.14
CA ASN A 192 12.96 14.97 -2.74
C ASN A 192 12.39 13.72 -2.08
N VAL A 193 12.06 12.73 -2.90
CA VAL A 193 11.53 11.45 -2.44
C VAL A 193 12.41 10.34 -2.98
N SER A 194 12.74 9.40 -2.11
CA SER A 194 13.44 8.17 -2.51
C SER A 194 12.67 6.94 -2.05
N ALA A 195 12.99 5.81 -2.64
CA ALA A 195 12.50 4.52 -2.20
C ALA A 195 13.59 3.47 -2.26
N GLU A 196 13.46 2.45 -1.44
CA GLU A 196 14.21 1.20 -1.52
C GLU A 196 13.23 0.07 -1.84
N LEU A 197 13.48 -0.68 -2.91
CA LEU A 197 12.78 -1.92 -3.22
C LEU A 197 13.71 -3.07 -2.88
N ARG A 198 13.40 -3.80 -1.80
CA ARG A 198 14.27 -4.85 -1.25
C ARG A 198 13.57 -6.20 -1.20
N TYR A 199 14.27 -7.24 -1.68
CA TYR A 199 13.85 -8.63 -1.47
C TYR A 199 14.09 -9.01 -0.02
N LEU A 200 13.01 -9.25 0.75
CA LEU A 200 13.10 -9.43 2.18
C LEU A 200 13.15 -10.91 2.58
N LEU A 201 12.20 -11.70 2.10
CA LEU A 201 12.09 -13.13 2.42
C LEU A 201 11.72 -13.94 1.18
N SER A 202 12.38 -15.07 0.99
CA SER A 202 11.91 -16.12 0.09
C SER A 202 10.77 -16.93 0.73
N PRO A 203 9.99 -17.68 -0.08
CA PRO A 203 8.98 -18.59 0.45
C PRO A 203 9.55 -19.63 1.43
N GLY A 204 10.79 -20.13 1.17
CA GLY A 204 11.48 -21.07 2.05
C GLY A 204 11.82 -20.44 3.39
N GLU A 205 12.50 -19.27 3.38
CA GLU A 205 12.83 -18.52 4.61
C GLU A 205 11.58 -18.17 5.42
N ALA A 206 10.47 -17.83 4.78
CA ALA A 206 9.20 -17.56 5.46
C ALA A 206 8.54 -18.82 6.02
N ALA A 207 8.71 -19.97 5.37
CA ALA A 207 8.17 -21.25 5.86
C ALA A 207 8.89 -21.73 7.13
N GLU A 208 10.22 -21.54 7.23
CA GLU A 208 11.06 -21.91 8.37
C GLU A 208 10.79 -21.07 9.62
N LYS A 209 10.33 -19.82 9.46
CA LYS A 209 10.03 -18.92 10.56
C LYS A 209 8.62 -19.13 11.11
N SER A 210 8.46 -18.90 12.41
CA SER A 210 7.13 -18.73 13.02
C SER A 210 6.46 -17.44 12.55
N ALA A 211 5.15 -17.34 12.73
CA ALA A 211 4.44 -16.10 12.41
C ALA A 211 4.93 -14.91 13.27
N ASP A 212 5.31 -15.16 14.50
CA ASP A 212 5.78 -14.15 15.45
C ASP A 212 7.18 -13.64 15.07
N GLU A 213 8.08 -14.54 14.65
CA GLU A 213 9.39 -14.12 14.10
C GLU A 213 9.26 -13.28 12.83
N ILE A 214 8.30 -13.61 11.96
CA ILE A 214 8.00 -12.76 10.80
C ILE A 214 7.43 -11.41 11.22
N ASN A 215 6.52 -11.38 12.21
CA ASN A 215 5.98 -10.13 12.73
C ASN A 215 7.08 -9.25 13.34
N ALA A 216 7.99 -9.83 14.12
CA ALA A 216 9.13 -9.12 14.71
C ALA A 216 10.05 -8.52 13.63
N LEU A 217 10.41 -9.32 12.61
CA LEU A 217 11.18 -8.84 11.46
C LEU A 217 10.49 -7.68 10.76
N LEU A 218 9.19 -7.82 10.48
CA LEU A 218 8.43 -6.77 9.80
C LEU A 218 8.27 -5.51 10.66
N ALA A 219 8.10 -5.65 11.96
CA ALA A 219 8.04 -4.51 12.87
C ALA A 219 9.35 -3.71 12.87
N ASP A 220 10.50 -4.38 12.83
CA ASP A 220 11.81 -3.74 12.71
C ASP A 220 11.94 -3.01 11.36
N GLU A 221 11.60 -3.68 10.26
CA GLU A 221 11.66 -3.12 8.92
C GLU A 221 10.72 -1.91 8.70
N PHE A 222 9.62 -1.86 9.40
CA PHE A 222 8.65 -0.77 9.36
C PHE A 222 8.89 0.28 10.45
N SER A 223 9.87 0.13 11.32
CA SER A 223 10.22 1.11 12.35
C SER A 223 10.88 2.34 11.71
N PHE A 224 10.11 3.14 10.98
CA PHE A 224 10.56 4.31 10.25
C PHE A 224 10.03 5.59 10.86
N ASP A 225 10.94 6.56 11.10
CA ASP A 225 10.62 7.91 11.53
C ASP A 225 11.13 8.90 10.47
N ASN A 226 10.20 9.61 9.82
CA ASN A 226 10.52 10.53 8.73
C ASN A 226 11.39 11.71 9.20
N PHE A 227 11.16 12.22 10.41
CA PHE A 227 11.91 13.39 10.90
C PHE A 227 13.31 13.00 11.34
N ARG A 228 13.45 11.83 11.98
CA ARG A 228 14.76 11.28 12.30
C ARG A 228 15.56 11.02 11.02
N TRP A 229 14.93 10.41 10.03
CA TRP A 229 15.55 10.20 8.72
C TRP A 229 15.98 11.52 8.07
N GLN A 230 15.16 12.57 8.11
CA GLN A 230 15.51 13.89 7.59
C GLN A 230 16.74 14.47 8.30
N GLN A 231 16.80 14.36 9.63
CA GLN A 231 17.92 14.84 10.43
C GLN A 231 19.22 14.09 10.09
N GLU A 232 19.17 12.76 10.04
CA GLU A 232 20.31 11.89 9.72
C GLU A 232 20.86 12.11 8.31
N ASN A 233 20.00 12.48 7.36
CA ASN A 233 20.35 12.69 5.96
C ASN A 233 20.51 14.18 5.57
N GLY A 234 20.43 15.09 6.51
CA GLY A 234 20.55 16.53 6.27
C GLY A 234 19.48 17.11 5.34
N VAL A 235 18.29 16.49 5.33
CA VAL A 235 17.19 16.90 4.44
C VAL A 235 16.40 18.04 5.08
N VAL A 236 16.43 19.22 4.47
CA VAL A 236 15.68 20.39 4.91
C VAL A 236 14.50 20.63 3.96
N VAL A 237 13.31 20.77 4.51
CA VAL A 237 12.09 21.11 3.77
C VAL A 237 11.73 22.58 4.07
N ASN A 238 11.99 23.46 3.10
CA ASN A 238 11.74 24.90 3.22
C ASN A 238 10.37 25.33 2.65
N GLU A 239 9.44 24.41 2.58
CA GLU A 239 8.10 24.68 2.06
C GLU A 239 7.13 25.02 3.21
N PRO A 240 6.15 25.91 2.97
CA PRO A 240 5.24 26.31 4.04
C PRO A 240 4.43 25.13 4.58
N PHE A 241 4.34 25.06 5.90
CA PHE A 241 3.46 24.14 6.61
C PHE A 241 2.14 24.85 6.93
N ARG A 242 1.03 24.17 6.66
CA ARG A 242 -0.27 24.54 7.20
C ARG A 242 -0.72 23.44 8.14
N ALA A 243 -0.89 23.79 9.39
CA ALA A 243 -1.43 22.91 10.42
C ALA A 243 -2.95 23.14 10.58
N ASP A 244 -3.66 23.32 9.47
CA ASP A 244 -5.09 23.62 9.47
C ASP A 244 -5.87 22.44 10.07
N GLY A 245 -6.58 22.70 11.18
CA GLY A 245 -7.44 21.69 11.80
C GLY A 245 -6.82 20.86 12.92
N LEU A 246 -5.53 21.01 13.22
CA LEU A 246 -4.90 20.32 14.37
C LEU A 246 -5.37 20.86 15.74
N ASN A 247 -6.01 22.02 15.77
CA ASN A 247 -6.51 22.70 16.99
C ASN A 247 -8.03 22.50 17.19
N ARG A 248 -8.64 21.49 16.60
CA ARG A 248 -10.07 21.21 16.76
C ARG A 248 -10.32 19.96 17.55
#